data_7a32febf969228c7781a70312c20aa9f
#
_entry.id   7a32febf969228c7781a70312c20aa9f
#
_cell.length_a   1.000
_cell.length_b   1.000
_cell.length_c   1.000
_cell.angle_alpha   90.00
_cell.angle_beta   90.00
_cell.angle_gamma   90.00
#
_symmetry.space_group_name_H-M   'P 1'
#
loop_
_entity.id
_entity.type
_entity.pdbx_description
1 polymer ?
#
loop_
_entity_poly.entity_id
_entity_poly.type
_entity_poly.pdbx_seq_one_letter_code
_entity_poly.pdbx_strand_id
1 'polypeptide(L)'
;MINVSDLKAGMTFILDGKLIKVLEISHHKPGKGNTVMRMKIRDVRNGSTVDTTMRPDEKVERAHIDTKDVQYLYSQDGVGVFMDLETYEQYEIPEETIEQELKYILENMEVKIQFYGSEVIGVSLPSTVILQVTETQPSIKGATVTGSGKPATMETGLVVNVPDFIEAGEYLEVNTAEGTYVRRATK
;
A
#
# COMPACT_ATOMS: atom_id res chain seq x y z
N MET A 1 -10.78 -3.70 23.48
CA MET A 1 -11.80 -3.16 22.55
C MET A 1 -11.66 -1.65 22.41
N ILE A 2 -11.86 -1.14 21.21
CA ILE A 2 -11.80 0.30 20.91
C ILE A 2 -13.11 0.73 20.25
N ASN A 3 -13.41 2.02 20.32
CA ASN A 3 -14.56 2.57 19.61
C ASN A 3 -14.25 2.71 18.12
N VAL A 4 -15.29 2.59 17.29
CA VAL A 4 -15.12 2.80 15.84
C VAL A 4 -14.60 4.22 15.54
N SER A 5 -14.96 5.20 16.38
CA SER A 5 -14.44 6.57 16.26
C SER A 5 -12.92 6.69 16.41
N ASP A 6 -12.29 5.71 17.04
CA ASP A 6 -10.83 5.68 17.25
C ASP A 6 -10.07 4.98 16.10
N LEU A 7 -10.80 4.38 15.17
CA LEU A 7 -10.20 3.73 14.00
C LEU A 7 -9.60 4.76 13.04
N LYS A 8 -8.47 4.38 12.44
CA LYS A 8 -7.78 5.17 11.42
C LYS A 8 -7.41 4.28 10.25
N ALA A 9 -7.21 4.89 9.09
CA ALA A 9 -6.72 4.17 7.91
C ALA A 9 -5.41 3.43 8.25
N GLY A 10 -5.32 2.18 7.83
CA GLY A 10 -4.19 1.29 8.11
C GLY A 10 -4.36 0.40 9.35
N MET A 11 -5.30 0.72 10.23
CA MET A 11 -5.56 -0.11 11.41
C MET A 11 -6.30 -1.40 11.05
N THR A 12 -6.09 -2.43 11.85
CA THR A 12 -6.72 -3.74 11.66
C THR A 12 -7.56 -4.09 12.89
N PHE A 13 -8.76 -4.61 12.65
CA PHE A 13 -9.68 -5.01 13.72
C PHE A 13 -10.42 -6.30 13.35
N ILE A 14 -11.06 -6.91 14.33
CA ILE A 14 -11.85 -8.13 14.14
C ILE A 14 -13.33 -7.74 13.99
N LEU A 15 -13.96 -8.20 12.92
CA LEU A 15 -15.38 -8.04 12.67
C LEU A 15 -15.96 -9.38 12.24
N ASP A 16 -16.92 -9.90 13.01
CA ASP A 16 -17.57 -11.20 12.75
C ASP A 16 -16.56 -12.34 12.52
N GLY A 17 -15.48 -12.35 13.31
CA GLY A 17 -14.42 -13.35 13.21
C GLY A 17 -13.46 -13.16 12.05
N LYS A 18 -13.62 -12.10 11.26
CA LYS A 18 -12.76 -11.77 10.13
C LYS A 18 -11.75 -10.71 10.50
N LEU A 19 -10.56 -10.83 9.95
CA LEU A 19 -9.50 -9.83 10.11
C LEU A 19 -9.69 -8.75 9.05
N ILE A 20 -10.02 -7.54 9.49
CA ILE A 20 -10.41 -6.43 8.63
C ILE A 20 -9.40 -5.29 8.74
N LYS A 21 -8.96 -4.79 7.60
CA LYS A 21 -8.10 -3.61 7.51
C LYS A 21 -8.91 -2.41 7.05
N VAL A 22 -8.73 -1.28 7.74
CA VAL A 22 -9.36 -0.01 7.35
C VAL A 22 -8.52 0.61 6.23
N LEU A 23 -9.11 0.79 5.06
CA LEU A 23 -8.44 1.47 3.93
C LEU A 23 -8.71 2.96 3.95
N GLU A 24 -9.96 3.35 4.17
CA GLU A 24 -10.39 4.74 4.27
C GLU A 24 -11.45 4.85 5.34
N ILE A 25 -11.47 5.97 6.05
CA ILE A 25 -12.47 6.24 7.06
C ILE A 25 -12.81 7.73 7.08
N SER A 26 -14.10 8.05 7.20
CA SER A 26 -14.59 9.42 7.28
C SER A 26 -15.79 9.53 8.20
N HIS A 27 -15.89 10.67 8.88
CA HIS A 27 -17.08 11.01 9.65
C HIS A 27 -18.12 11.58 8.70
N HIS A 28 -19.34 11.06 8.81
CA HIS A 28 -20.48 11.60 8.06
C HIS A 28 -21.57 11.97 9.03
N LYS A 29 -21.90 13.26 9.06
CA LYS A 29 -23.01 13.78 9.87
C LYS A 29 -24.14 14.21 8.94
N PRO A 30 -25.17 13.39 8.78
CA PRO A 30 -26.33 13.80 7.99
C PRO A 30 -27.05 14.97 8.68
N GLY A 31 -27.73 15.82 7.92
CA GLY A 31 -28.40 17.03 8.42
C GLY A 31 -29.45 16.74 9.49
N LYS A 32 -30.03 15.55 9.48
CA LYS A 32 -30.92 15.04 10.52
C LYS A 32 -30.49 13.60 10.84
N GLY A 33 -30.02 13.38 12.05
CA GLY A 33 -29.63 12.04 12.51
C GLY A 33 -28.27 12.00 13.19
N ASN A 34 -27.92 10.83 13.66
CA ASN A 34 -26.66 10.60 14.37
C ASN A 34 -25.49 10.54 13.40
N THR A 35 -24.31 10.98 13.86
CA THR A 35 -23.07 10.82 13.12
C THR A 35 -22.81 9.34 12.85
N VAL A 36 -22.37 9.03 11.63
CA VAL A 36 -21.93 7.68 11.24
C VAL A 36 -20.50 7.74 10.71
N MET A 37 -19.80 6.63 10.85
CA MET A 37 -18.47 6.46 10.30
C MET A 37 -18.60 5.66 9.00
N ARG A 38 -18.20 6.27 7.90
CA ARG A 38 -18.12 5.57 6.60
C ARG A 38 -16.71 5.06 6.42
N MET A 39 -16.60 3.78 6.10
CA MET A 39 -15.31 3.13 5.96
C MET A 39 -15.26 2.30 4.70
N LYS A 40 -14.10 2.32 4.08
CA LYS A 40 -13.73 1.33 3.09
C LYS A 40 -12.84 0.32 3.78
N ILE A 41 -13.28 -0.92 3.81
CA ILE A 41 -12.59 -1.98 4.54
C ILE A 41 -12.20 -3.12 3.61
N ARG A 42 -11.15 -3.85 3.99
CA ARG A 42 -10.68 -5.01 3.25
C ARG A 42 -10.57 -6.20 4.18
N ASP A 43 -11.12 -7.34 3.76
CA ASP A 43 -10.86 -8.60 4.41
C ASP A 43 -9.44 -9.02 4.04
N VAL A 44 -8.57 -9.09 5.03
CA VAL A 44 -7.13 -9.34 4.82
C VAL A 44 -6.88 -10.73 4.24
N ARG A 45 -7.72 -11.71 4.59
CA ARG A 45 -7.52 -13.10 4.17
C ARG A 45 -7.96 -13.39 2.74
N ASN A 46 -9.09 -12.82 2.32
CA ASN A 46 -9.63 -13.08 0.97
C ASN A 46 -9.44 -11.92 -0.01
N GLY A 47 -8.99 -10.77 0.49
CA GLY A 47 -8.72 -9.60 -0.34
C GLY A 47 -9.94 -8.79 -0.77
N SER A 48 -11.14 -9.20 -0.39
CA SER A 48 -12.35 -8.47 -0.78
C SER A 48 -12.44 -7.12 -0.10
N THR A 49 -12.87 -6.10 -0.86
CA THR A 49 -13.02 -4.73 -0.39
C THR A 49 -14.49 -4.35 -0.44
N VAL A 50 -14.99 -3.79 0.65
CA VAL A 50 -16.38 -3.33 0.73
C VAL A 50 -16.46 -1.99 1.44
N ASP A 51 -17.50 -1.23 1.11
CA ASP A 51 -17.84 -0.01 1.84
C ASP A 51 -18.84 -0.37 2.94
N THR A 52 -18.61 0.13 4.14
CA THR A 52 -19.49 -0.12 5.29
C THR A 52 -19.69 1.14 6.10
N THR A 53 -20.74 1.13 6.92
CA THR A 53 -21.07 2.24 7.80
C THR A 53 -21.28 1.69 9.21
N MET A 54 -20.64 2.30 10.19
CA MET A 54 -20.78 1.93 11.60
C MET A 54 -20.98 3.17 12.46
N ARG A 55 -21.57 2.99 13.63
CA ARG A 55 -21.74 4.09 14.57
C ARG A 55 -20.42 4.37 15.30
N PRO A 56 -20.12 5.63 15.61
CA PRO A 56 -18.86 5.99 16.28
C PRO A 56 -18.69 5.34 17.66
N ASP A 57 -19.80 5.09 18.35
CA ASP A 57 -19.82 4.50 19.68
C ASP A 57 -19.78 2.96 19.69
N GLU A 58 -19.91 2.32 18.54
CA GLU A 58 -19.74 0.88 18.45
C GLU A 58 -18.33 0.47 18.82
N LYS A 59 -18.21 -0.70 19.46
CA LYS A 59 -16.92 -1.23 19.86
C LYS A 59 -16.50 -2.38 18.97
N VAL A 60 -15.24 -2.38 18.60
CA VAL A 60 -14.61 -3.45 17.82
C VAL A 60 -13.36 -3.94 18.55
N GLU A 61 -12.99 -5.18 18.30
CA GLU A 61 -11.76 -5.75 18.83
C GLU A 61 -10.59 -5.38 17.93
N ARG A 62 -9.63 -4.61 18.45
CA ARG A 62 -8.43 -4.27 17.72
C ARG A 62 -7.55 -5.51 17.58
N ALA A 63 -7.13 -5.82 16.37
CA ALA A 63 -6.18 -6.89 16.11
C ALA A 63 -4.76 -6.38 16.37
N HIS A 64 -3.98 -7.16 17.12
CA HIS A 64 -2.57 -6.85 17.34
C HIS A 64 -1.74 -7.39 16.18
N ILE A 65 -1.07 -6.50 15.46
CA ILE A 65 -0.25 -6.83 14.30
C ILE A 65 1.22 -6.64 14.67
N ASP A 66 2.00 -7.70 14.56
CA ASP A 66 3.44 -7.66 14.72
C ASP A 66 4.11 -7.46 13.37
N THR A 67 5.27 -6.82 13.36
CA THR A 67 6.04 -6.62 12.15
C THR A 67 7.47 -7.13 12.33
N LYS A 68 8.05 -7.64 11.23
CA LYS A 68 9.46 -8.03 11.19
C LYS A 68 10.14 -7.37 10.01
N ASP A 69 11.36 -6.91 10.20
CA ASP A 69 12.19 -6.37 9.13
C ASP A 69 12.74 -7.50 8.29
N VAL A 70 12.48 -7.45 6.99
CA VAL A 70 12.90 -8.47 6.03
C VAL A 70 13.46 -7.84 4.78
N GLN A 71 14.19 -8.64 4.01
CA GLN A 71 14.69 -8.26 2.70
C GLN A 71 13.94 -9.06 1.64
N TYR A 72 13.40 -8.37 0.64
CA TYR A 72 12.81 -9.03 -0.53
C TYR A 72 13.91 -9.61 -1.40
N LEU A 73 13.88 -10.90 -1.65
CA LEU A 73 14.91 -11.59 -2.42
C LEU A 73 14.53 -11.70 -3.91
N TYR A 74 13.41 -12.37 -4.18
CA TYR A 74 12.93 -12.60 -5.55
C TYR A 74 11.51 -13.13 -5.55
N SER A 75 10.91 -13.16 -6.73
CA SER A 75 9.65 -13.87 -6.96
C SER A 75 9.87 -15.03 -7.92
N GLN A 76 9.27 -16.16 -7.63
CA GLN A 76 9.33 -17.36 -8.47
C GLN A 76 8.06 -18.17 -8.31
N ASP A 77 7.52 -18.65 -9.43
CA ASP A 77 6.33 -19.53 -9.46
C ASP A 77 5.12 -18.97 -8.69
N GLY A 78 4.89 -17.66 -8.79
CA GLY A 78 3.75 -17.01 -8.15
C GLY A 78 3.94 -16.75 -6.65
N VAL A 79 5.16 -16.85 -6.16
CA VAL A 79 5.51 -16.66 -4.74
C VAL A 79 6.64 -15.67 -4.60
N GLY A 80 6.48 -14.68 -3.72
CA GLY A 80 7.55 -13.77 -3.32
C GLY A 80 8.32 -14.35 -2.12
N VAL A 81 9.65 -14.31 -2.19
CA VAL A 81 10.53 -14.82 -1.14
C VAL A 81 11.17 -13.66 -0.39
N PHE A 82 11.03 -13.67 0.93
CA PHE A 82 11.55 -12.65 1.84
C PHE A 82 12.44 -13.30 2.89
N MET A 83 13.48 -12.63 3.31
CA MET A 83 14.41 -13.14 4.32
C MET A 83 14.41 -12.23 5.56
N ASP A 84 14.24 -12.83 6.73
CA ASP A 84 14.36 -12.13 8.01
C ASP A 84 15.81 -11.64 8.18
N LEU A 85 15.98 -10.35 8.46
CA LEU A 85 17.31 -9.74 8.59
C LEU A 85 18.05 -10.15 9.86
N GLU A 86 17.34 -10.64 10.87
CA GLU A 86 17.96 -11.09 12.13
C GLU A 86 18.26 -12.59 12.12
N THR A 87 17.30 -13.41 11.71
CA THR A 87 17.38 -14.87 11.79
C THR A 87 17.78 -15.53 10.47
N TYR A 88 17.73 -14.79 9.34
CA TYR A 88 17.95 -15.29 7.98
C TYR A 88 16.93 -16.35 7.55
N GLU A 89 15.84 -16.49 8.29
CA GLU A 89 14.73 -17.36 7.93
C GLU A 89 14.00 -16.78 6.72
N GLN A 90 13.63 -17.66 5.77
CA GLN A 90 12.92 -17.24 4.57
C GLN A 90 11.42 -17.43 4.73
N TYR A 91 10.65 -16.48 4.23
CA TYR A 91 9.19 -16.51 4.20
C TYR A 91 8.73 -16.48 2.75
N GLU A 92 7.80 -17.34 2.42
CA GLU A 92 7.17 -17.39 1.11
C GLU A 92 5.77 -16.80 1.20
N ILE A 93 5.50 -15.76 0.40
CA ILE A 93 4.20 -15.08 0.39
C ILE A 93 3.65 -15.17 -1.03
N PRO A 94 2.41 -15.68 -1.22
CA PRO A 94 1.79 -15.69 -2.54
C PRO A 94 1.72 -14.29 -3.15
N GLU A 95 2.11 -14.15 -4.40
CA GLU A 95 2.11 -12.86 -5.11
C GLU A 95 0.74 -12.19 -5.11
N GLU A 96 -0.34 -12.96 -5.18
CA GLU A 96 -1.71 -12.43 -5.14
C GLU A 96 -2.03 -11.71 -3.82
N THR A 97 -1.38 -12.09 -2.72
CA THR A 97 -1.55 -11.43 -1.41
C THR A 97 -0.90 -10.05 -1.38
N ILE A 98 0.19 -9.88 -2.13
CA ILE A 98 1.01 -8.66 -2.14
C ILE A 98 1.14 -8.03 -3.53
N GLU A 99 0.16 -8.28 -4.39
CA GLU A 99 0.16 -7.80 -5.79
C GLU A 99 0.41 -6.30 -5.90
N GLN A 100 -0.23 -5.49 -5.05
CA GLN A 100 -0.05 -4.05 -5.07
C GLN A 100 1.32 -3.63 -4.57
N GLU A 101 1.79 -4.28 -3.51
CA GLU A 101 3.10 -3.99 -2.90
C GLU A 101 4.25 -4.35 -3.83
N LEU A 102 4.13 -5.42 -4.61
CA LEU A 102 5.16 -5.84 -5.57
C LEU A 102 5.45 -4.79 -6.65
N LYS A 103 4.53 -3.88 -6.89
CA LYS A 103 4.74 -2.76 -7.84
C LYS A 103 5.71 -1.70 -7.31
N TYR A 104 6.07 -1.77 -6.04
CA TYR A 104 6.95 -0.81 -5.38
C TYR A 104 8.26 -1.42 -4.90
N ILE A 105 8.41 -2.75 -4.96
CA ILE A 105 9.54 -3.47 -4.36
C ILE A 105 10.49 -3.96 -5.43
N LEU A 106 11.79 -3.68 -5.22
CA LEU A 106 12.87 -4.25 -6.01
C LEU A 106 13.59 -5.33 -5.23
N GLU A 107 14.27 -6.24 -5.92
CA GLU A 107 15.11 -7.25 -5.29
C GLU A 107 16.13 -6.60 -4.34
N ASN A 108 16.33 -7.23 -3.19
CA ASN A 108 17.22 -6.78 -2.11
C ASN A 108 16.74 -5.55 -1.34
N MET A 109 15.52 -5.06 -1.60
CA MET A 109 14.93 -3.96 -0.85
C MET A 109 14.44 -4.44 0.53
N GLU A 110 14.63 -3.61 1.56
CA GLU A 110 14.13 -3.89 2.91
C GLU A 110 12.68 -3.43 3.04
N VAL A 111 11.86 -4.31 3.57
CA VAL A 111 10.44 -4.06 3.86
C VAL A 111 10.08 -4.70 5.19
N LYS A 112 8.83 -4.56 5.62
CA LYS A 112 8.34 -5.21 6.85
C LYS A 112 7.25 -6.20 6.51
N ILE A 113 7.33 -7.41 7.06
CA ILE A 113 6.24 -8.38 7.01
C ILE A 113 5.33 -8.14 8.20
N GLN A 114 4.03 -8.16 7.97
CA GLN A 114 3.00 -8.04 9.00
C GLN A 114 2.45 -9.41 9.37
N PHE A 115 2.37 -9.67 10.67
CA PHE A 115 1.87 -10.93 11.22
C PHE A 115 0.69 -10.69 12.16
N TYR A 116 -0.29 -11.57 12.08
CA TYR A 116 -1.33 -11.72 13.10
C TYR A 116 -1.13 -13.10 13.73
N GLY A 117 -0.57 -13.11 14.96
CA GLY A 117 -0.07 -14.36 15.55
C GLY A 117 1.08 -14.94 14.71
N SER A 118 0.90 -16.13 14.18
CA SER A 118 1.85 -16.80 13.28
C SER A 118 1.51 -16.63 11.80
N GLU A 119 0.37 -16.02 11.50
CA GLU A 119 -0.14 -15.84 10.13
C GLU A 119 0.46 -14.60 9.50
N VAL A 120 1.02 -14.74 8.29
CA VAL A 120 1.47 -13.62 7.48
C VAL A 120 0.25 -12.98 6.82
N ILE A 121 0.01 -11.70 7.09
CA ILE A 121 -1.15 -11.00 6.53
C ILE A 121 -0.79 -10.00 5.43
N GLY A 122 0.47 -9.66 5.27
CA GLY A 122 0.90 -8.75 4.21
C GLY A 122 2.28 -8.17 4.45
N VAL A 123 2.59 -7.19 3.61
CA VAL A 123 3.86 -6.47 3.62
C VAL A 123 3.58 -4.99 3.82
N SER A 124 4.35 -4.35 4.69
CA SER A 124 4.31 -2.91 4.91
C SER A 124 5.49 -2.28 4.20
N LEU A 125 5.21 -1.29 3.34
CA LEU A 125 6.22 -0.59 2.55
C LEU A 125 6.76 0.64 3.27
N PRO A 126 7.99 1.09 2.96
CA PRO A 126 8.43 2.43 3.33
C PRO A 126 7.46 3.47 2.74
N SER A 127 7.42 4.66 3.29
CA SER A 127 6.55 5.73 2.80
C SER A 127 6.87 6.16 1.37
N THR A 128 8.13 6.06 0.98
CA THR A 128 8.59 6.32 -0.39
C THR A 128 9.60 5.28 -0.84
N VAL A 129 9.67 5.08 -2.15
CA VAL A 129 10.67 4.21 -2.79
C VAL A 129 11.28 4.94 -3.99
N ILE A 130 12.50 4.56 -4.37
CA ILE A 130 13.17 5.10 -5.55
C ILE A 130 13.11 4.07 -6.66
N LEU A 131 12.50 4.44 -7.78
CA LEU A 131 12.32 3.58 -8.94
C LEU A 131 12.81 4.28 -10.19
N GLN A 132 13.29 3.49 -11.15
CA GLN A 132 13.74 4.00 -12.45
C GLN A 132 12.60 3.98 -13.46
N VAL A 133 12.51 5.05 -14.25
CA VAL A 133 11.58 5.11 -15.38
C VAL A 133 12.13 4.27 -16.53
N THR A 134 11.36 3.27 -16.96
CA THR A 134 11.74 2.43 -18.11
C THR A 134 11.11 2.89 -19.41
N GLU A 135 9.93 3.48 -19.33
CA GLU A 135 9.19 3.95 -20.51
C GLU A 135 8.34 5.15 -20.17
N THR A 136 8.41 6.18 -20.99
CA THR A 136 7.54 7.35 -20.93
C THR A 136 7.56 8.08 -22.26
N GLN A 137 6.57 8.94 -22.47
CA GLN A 137 6.55 9.79 -23.66
C GLN A 137 7.64 10.87 -23.56
N PRO A 138 8.26 11.24 -24.68
CA PRO A 138 9.24 12.31 -24.68
C PRO A 138 8.60 13.64 -24.28
N SER A 139 9.41 14.52 -23.68
CA SER A 139 8.98 15.88 -23.36
C SER A 139 8.70 16.65 -24.67
N ILE A 140 7.50 17.22 -24.77
CA ILE A 140 7.12 18.02 -25.96
C ILE A 140 7.20 19.49 -25.58
N LYS A 141 8.13 20.22 -26.25
CA LYS A 141 8.24 21.66 -26.09
C LYS A 141 6.99 22.35 -26.66
N GLY A 142 6.38 23.21 -25.86
CA GLY A 142 5.23 24.00 -26.30
C GLY A 142 3.87 23.31 -26.14
N ALA A 143 3.82 22.11 -25.56
CA ALA A 143 2.56 21.54 -25.17
C ALA A 143 1.91 22.43 -24.11
N THR A 144 0.70 22.86 -24.37
CA THR A 144 -0.09 23.58 -23.37
C THR A 144 -0.37 22.64 -22.21
N VAL A 145 0.34 22.87 -21.15
CA VAL A 145 0.24 22.03 -19.96
C VAL A 145 -1.09 22.29 -19.28
N THR A 146 -1.98 21.30 -19.34
CA THR A 146 -3.19 21.32 -18.51
C THR A 146 -2.91 20.83 -17.10
N GLY A 147 -1.65 20.79 -16.68
CA GLY A 147 -1.24 20.42 -15.33
C GLY A 147 -1.36 18.95 -14.96
N SER A 148 -1.77 18.10 -15.88
CA SER A 148 -2.04 16.69 -15.59
C SER A 148 -0.83 15.77 -15.72
N GLY A 149 0.28 16.24 -16.31
CA GLY A 149 1.47 15.42 -16.53
C GLY A 149 1.28 14.32 -17.56
N LYS A 150 2.13 13.33 -17.49
CA LYS A 150 2.10 12.17 -18.41
C LYS A 150 2.36 10.87 -17.66
N PRO A 151 1.88 9.72 -18.17
CA PRO A 151 2.19 8.43 -17.55
C PRO A 151 3.64 8.02 -17.81
N ALA A 152 4.28 7.47 -16.80
CA ALA A 152 5.60 6.86 -16.89
C ALA A 152 5.53 5.45 -16.30
N THR A 153 6.10 4.48 -17.02
CA THR A 153 6.20 3.10 -16.54
C THR A 153 7.53 2.93 -15.82
N MET A 154 7.47 2.47 -14.59
CA MET A 154 8.64 2.23 -13.74
C MET A 154 9.17 0.81 -13.95
N GLU A 155 10.38 0.56 -13.50
CA GLU A 155 11.06 -0.75 -13.64
C GLU A 155 10.30 -1.91 -12.98
N THR A 156 9.42 -1.63 -12.03
CA THR A 156 8.56 -2.63 -11.37
C THR A 156 7.25 -2.90 -12.12
N GLY A 157 6.99 -2.17 -13.21
CA GLY A 157 5.72 -2.23 -13.93
C GLY A 157 4.67 -1.23 -13.42
N LEU A 158 4.96 -0.50 -12.35
CA LEU A 158 4.08 0.54 -11.83
C LEU A 158 3.99 1.69 -12.82
N VAL A 159 2.79 2.20 -13.05
CA VAL A 159 2.56 3.40 -13.87
C VAL A 159 2.29 4.58 -12.94
N VAL A 160 3.09 5.62 -13.08
CA VAL A 160 3.02 6.84 -12.24
C VAL A 160 2.80 8.05 -13.14
N ASN A 161 1.93 8.94 -12.74
CA ASN A 161 1.73 10.21 -13.42
C ASN A 161 2.86 11.16 -13.02
N VAL A 162 3.63 11.63 -14.00
CA VAL A 162 4.84 12.44 -13.78
C VAL A 162 4.78 13.76 -14.54
N PRO A 163 5.55 14.79 -14.12
CA PRO A 163 5.68 16.02 -14.91
C PRO A 163 6.23 15.75 -16.32
N ASP A 164 5.91 16.63 -17.26
CA ASP A 164 6.30 16.47 -18.66
C ASP A 164 7.81 16.41 -18.90
N PHE A 165 8.62 17.01 -18.01
CA PHE A 165 10.08 17.05 -18.16
C PHE A 165 10.78 15.73 -17.79
N ILE A 166 10.06 14.75 -17.24
CA ILE A 166 10.66 13.45 -16.88
C ILE A 166 10.92 12.62 -18.13
N GLU A 167 12.10 12.02 -18.19
CA GLU A 167 12.53 11.18 -19.30
C GLU A 167 12.84 9.76 -18.85
N ALA A 168 12.80 8.81 -19.79
CA ALA A 168 13.19 7.42 -19.52
C ALA A 168 14.63 7.36 -19.01
N GLY A 169 14.90 6.49 -18.05
CA GLY A 169 16.20 6.34 -17.41
C GLY A 169 16.38 7.15 -16.14
N GLU A 170 15.52 8.12 -15.87
CA GLU A 170 15.59 8.89 -14.64
C GLU A 170 15.10 8.09 -13.44
N TYR A 171 15.64 8.38 -12.26
CA TYR A 171 15.20 7.81 -10.99
C TYR A 171 14.23 8.78 -10.31
N LEU A 172 13.14 8.24 -9.79
CA LEU A 172 12.09 9.04 -9.14
C LEU A 172 11.79 8.50 -7.75
N GLU A 173 11.52 9.41 -6.82
CA GLU A 173 10.95 9.07 -5.53
C GLU A 173 9.43 9.02 -5.67
N VAL A 174 8.84 7.89 -5.28
CA VAL A 174 7.41 7.60 -5.43
C VAL A 174 6.78 7.36 -4.06
N ASN A 175 5.64 7.99 -3.81
CA ASN A 175 4.86 7.76 -2.61
C ASN A 175 4.16 6.40 -2.70
N THR A 176 4.41 5.51 -1.75
CA THR A 176 3.88 4.14 -1.79
C THR A 176 2.41 4.05 -1.39
N ALA A 177 1.90 4.99 -0.60
CA ALA A 177 0.50 5.00 -0.19
C ALA A 177 -0.43 5.40 -1.34
N GLU A 178 0.00 6.36 -2.16
CA GLU A 178 -0.82 6.94 -3.22
C GLU A 178 -0.38 6.56 -4.63
N GLY A 179 0.85 6.04 -4.80
CA GLY A 179 1.41 5.74 -6.11
C GLY A 179 1.74 6.97 -6.92
N THR A 180 2.12 8.07 -6.26
CA THR A 180 2.34 9.37 -6.87
C THR A 180 3.80 9.77 -6.88
N TYR A 181 4.17 10.58 -7.89
CA TYR A 181 5.48 11.19 -8.01
C TYR A 181 5.71 12.20 -6.88
N VAL A 182 6.86 12.12 -6.23
CA VAL A 182 7.30 13.08 -5.20
C VAL A 182 8.34 14.03 -5.78
N ARG A 183 9.44 13.49 -6.29
CA ARG A 183 10.54 14.26 -6.88
C ARG A 183 11.48 13.36 -7.67
N ARG A 184 12.39 13.99 -8.42
CA ARG A 184 13.52 13.28 -9.03
C ARG A 184 14.45 12.79 -7.91
N ALA A 185 15.07 11.63 -8.13
CA ALA A 185 16.03 11.07 -7.21
C ALA A 185 17.34 10.74 -7.92
N THR A 186 18.38 10.53 -7.15
CA THR A 186 19.65 10.00 -7.64
C THR A 186 19.88 8.68 -6.94
N LYS A 187 20.42 7.68 -7.68
CA LYS A 187 20.75 6.38 -7.11
C LYS A 187 22.17 6.41 -6.55
#